data_990483a0c971680c1bad77312d9a9e0d
#
_entry.id   990483a0c971680c1bad77312d9a9e0d
#
_cell.length_a   1.000
_cell.length_b   1.000
_cell.length_c   1.000
_cell.angle_alpha   90.00
_cell.angle_beta   90.00
_cell.angle_gamma   90.00
#
_symmetry.space_group_name_H-M   'P 1'
#
loop_
_entity.id
_entity.type
_entity.pdbx_description
1 polymer ?
#
loop_
_entity_poly.entity_id
_entity_poly.type
_entity_poly.pdbx_seq_one_letter_code
_entity_poly.pdbx_strand_id
1 'polypeptide(L)'
;MLSETGTQFFGYYPGTVALVTAEHTTSEHGRVRNVMAAGWHTALSAQPPMYGVLIGRERATHGLVAGSGTFGINFLPASHSKPIQGTGVLSLHDLPQKDKLTRLGLQTLLDAPLALADAYLYYRCRVVQTVPTGDHDLFVGEVLEVRHDPAFYDDRRLFTGEAAVYLGRSSYVKTTQGREVYLPESFD
;
A
#
# COMPACT_ATOMS: atom_id res chain seq x y z
N MET A 1 -25.08 -12.88 15.36
CA MET A 1 -25.62 -13.93 14.45
C MET A 1 -25.31 -13.49 13.02
N LEU A 2 -24.75 -14.35 12.18
CA LEU A 2 -24.50 -14.04 10.76
C LEU A 2 -25.81 -14.10 9.97
N SER A 3 -25.96 -13.18 8.99
CA SER A 3 -27.07 -13.19 8.04
C SER A 3 -26.50 -13.29 6.63
N GLU A 4 -27.24 -13.95 5.75
CA GLU A 4 -26.89 -14.03 4.34
C GLU A 4 -27.05 -12.66 3.66
N THR A 5 -26.12 -12.31 2.77
CA THR A 5 -26.15 -11.08 1.98
C THR A 5 -25.63 -11.34 0.57
N GLY A 6 -25.81 -10.39 -0.34
CA GLY A 6 -25.31 -10.54 -1.72
C GLY A 6 -23.78 -10.47 -1.82
N THR A 7 -23.25 -11.07 -2.89
CA THR A 7 -21.79 -11.09 -3.16
C THR A 7 -21.17 -9.71 -3.33
N GLN A 8 -21.96 -8.66 -3.63
CA GLN A 8 -21.51 -7.28 -3.67
C GLN A 8 -21.02 -6.75 -2.30
N PHE A 9 -21.29 -7.49 -1.21
CA PHE A 9 -20.77 -7.18 0.12
C PHE A 9 -19.34 -7.72 0.35
N PHE A 10 -18.78 -8.41 -0.61
CA PHE A 10 -17.42 -8.90 -0.58
C PHE A 10 -16.40 -7.76 -0.40
N GLY A 11 -15.38 -7.98 0.43
CA GLY A 11 -14.29 -7.04 0.64
C GLY A 11 -14.55 -5.95 1.71
N TYR A 12 -15.71 -5.93 2.34
CA TYR A 12 -16.02 -4.99 3.43
C TYR A 12 -15.56 -5.54 4.78
N TYR A 13 -14.25 -5.47 5.02
CA TYR A 13 -13.64 -5.81 6.31
C TYR A 13 -12.57 -4.77 6.67
N PRO A 14 -12.36 -4.49 7.97
CA PRO A 14 -11.33 -3.55 8.40
C PRO A 14 -9.94 -4.03 7.99
N GLY A 15 -9.11 -3.12 7.47
CA GLY A 15 -7.75 -3.45 7.08
C GLY A 15 -6.84 -2.24 6.95
N THR A 16 -5.55 -2.47 6.97
CA THR A 16 -4.57 -1.44 6.66
C THR A 16 -4.60 -1.13 5.16
N VAL A 17 -4.19 0.09 4.81
CA VAL A 17 -4.03 0.51 3.42
C VAL A 17 -2.56 0.68 3.12
N ALA A 18 -2.06 -0.03 2.11
CA ALA A 18 -0.75 0.22 1.55
C ALA A 18 -0.84 1.30 0.47
N LEU A 19 0.14 2.20 0.43
CA LEU A 19 0.32 3.11 -0.69
C LEU A 19 1.31 2.52 -1.68
N VAL A 20 0.80 2.16 -2.86
CA VAL A 20 1.61 1.62 -3.95
C VAL A 20 2.17 2.77 -4.76
N THR A 21 3.49 2.86 -4.80
CA THR A 21 4.22 3.81 -5.65
C THR A 21 4.80 3.08 -6.85
N ALA A 22 4.72 3.70 -8.01
CA ALA A 22 5.33 3.19 -9.23
C ALA A 22 5.77 4.35 -10.12
N GLU A 23 6.82 4.11 -10.91
CA GLU A 23 7.27 5.02 -11.96
C GLU A 23 7.68 4.25 -13.20
N HIS A 24 7.46 4.86 -14.34
CA HIS A 24 7.89 4.33 -15.62
C HIS A 24 8.21 5.48 -16.59
N THR A 25 9.22 5.29 -17.43
CA THR A 25 9.56 6.25 -18.48
C THR A 25 9.01 5.76 -19.80
N THR A 26 8.10 6.54 -20.38
CA THR A 26 7.52 6.27 -21.70
C THR A 26 8.08 7.23 -22.74
N SER A 27 8.06 6.83 -24.01
CA SER A 27 8.46 7.69 -25.13
C SER A 27 7.53 8.89 -25.30
N GLU A 28 6.27 8.76 -24.92
CA GLU A 28 5.24 9.78 -25.12
C GLU A 28 5.21 10.83 -24.00
N HIS A 29 5.39 10.41 -22.74
CA HIS A 29 5.16 11.26 -21.56
C HIS A 29 6.42 11.45 -20.71
N GLY A 30 7.57 10.90 -21.14
CA GLY A 30 8.77 10.91 -20.30
C GLY A 30 8.59 10.09 -19.01
N ARG A 31 9.18 10.56 -17.93
CA ARG A 31 9.09 9.91 -16.61
C ARG A 31 7.74 10.23 -15.95
N VAL A 32 6.91 9.23 -15.79
CA VAL A 32 5.61 9.30 -15.08
C VAL A 32 5.71 8.52 -13.80
N ARG A 33 5.23 9.10 -12.71
CA ARG A 33 5.14 8.44 -11.39
C ARG A 33 3.74 8.57 -10.80
N ASN A 34 3.35 7.59 -10.01
CA ASN A 34 2.06 7.60 -9.35
C ASN A 34 2.14 7.01 -7.94
N VAL A 35 1.11 7.30 -7.16
CA VAL A 35 0.81 6.69 -5.88
C VAL A 35 -0.68 6.35 -5.83
N MET A 36 -1.02 5.14 -5.35
CA MET A 36 -2.41 4.73 -5.16
C MET A 36 -2.60 3.98 -3.84
N ALA A 37 -3.78 4.13 -3.24
CA ALA A 37 -4.18 3.32 -2.11
C ALA A 37 -4.57 1.92 -2.59
N ALA A 38 -4.06 0.90 -1.91
CA ALA A 38 -4.42 -0.50 -2.10
C ALA A 38 -4.87 -1.09 -0.76
N GLY A 39 -6.11 -1.58 -0.71
CA GLY A 39 -6.63 -2.34 0.43
C GLY A 39 -6.39 -3.85 0.28
N TRP A 40 -6.13 -4.32 -0.93
CA TRP A 40 -5.91 -5.75 -1.22
C TRP A 40 -4.43 -5.99 -1.47
N HIS A 41 -3.72 -6.29 -0.38
CA HIS A 41 -2.28 -6.55 -0.37
C HIS A 41 -1.91 -7.49 0.77
N THR A 42 -0.83 -8.25 0.61
CA THR A 42 -0.38 -9.18 1.65
C THR A 42 1.06 -9.63 1.46
N ALA A 43 1.72 -10.04 2.55
CA ALA A 43 2.93 -10.84 2.48
C ALA A 43 2.61 -12.24 1.94
N LEU A 44 3.42 -12.74 1.00
CA LEU A 44 3.19 -14.01 0.33
C LEU A 44 4.21 -15.08 0.71
N SER A 45 5.45 -14.68 1.01
CA SER A 45 6.53 -15.60 1.37
C SER A 45 7.55 -14.89 2.24
N ALA A 46 8.14 -15.64 3.17
CA ALA A 46 9.26 -15.17 3.98
C ALA A 46 10.62 -15.52 3.34
N GLN A 47 10.69 -16.59 2.52
CA GLN A 47 11.96 -17.05 1.96
C GLN A 47 11.76 -17.69 0.56
N PRO A 48 12.08 -16.97 -0.53
CA PRO A 48 12.48 -15.55 -0.54
C PRO A 48 11.34 -14.62 -0.05
N PRO A 49 11.65 -13.42 0.45
CA PRO A 49 10.61 -12.50 0.91
C PRO A 49 9.81 -12.00 -0.31
N MET A 50 8.49 -12.20 -0.29
CA MET A 50 7.60 -11.82 -1.38
C MET A 50 6.37 -11.07 -0.86
N TYR A 51 5.93 -10.10 -1.62
CA TYR A 51 4.75 -9.30 -1.33
C TYR A 51 3.81 -9.22 -2.53
N GLY A 52 2.51 -9.35 -2.27
CA GLY A 52 1.48 -9.30 -3.29
C GLY A 52 0.59 -8.06 -3.16
N VAL A 53 0.22 -7.48 -4.30
CA VAL A 53 -0.76 -6.41 -4.38
C VAL A 53 -1.67 -6.60 -5.60
N LEU A 54 -2.98 -6.44 -5.39
CA LEU A 54 -3.95 -6.47 -6.48
C LEU A 54 -4.20 -5.05 -6.99
N ILE A 55 -4.07 -4.86 -8.30
CA ILE A 55 -4.26 -3.57 -8.95
C ILE A 55 -5.26 -3.76 -10.10
N GLY A 56 -6.35 -2.98 -10.07
CA GLY A 56 -7.32 -2.95 -11.16
C GLY A 56 -6.68 -2.49 -12.47
N ARG A 57 -7.03 -3.16 -13.57
CA ARG A 57 -6.41 -2.90 -14.87
C ARG A 57 -6.67 -1.49 -15.39
N GLU A 58 -7.75 -0.84 -14.94
CA GLU A 58 -8.11 0.53 -15.24
C GLU A 58 -7.27 1.58 -14.49
N ARG A 59 -6.50 1.17 -13.48
CA ARG A 59 -5.69 2.09 -12.68
C ARG A 59 -4.42 2.49 -13.40
N ALA A 60 -4.11 3.78 -13.40
CA ALA A 60 -2.86 4.28 -14.00
C ALA A 60 -1.61 3.59 -13.42
N THR A 61 -1.64 3.20 -12.14
CA THR A 61 -0.53 2.49 -11.49
C THR A 61 -0.29 1.13 -12.10
N HIS A 62 -1.34 0.43 -12.61
CA HIS A 62 -1.21 -0.88 -13.26
C HIS A 62 -0.20 -0.82 -14.42
N GLY A 63 -0.39 0.09 -15.35
CA GLY A 63 0.50 0.25 -16.51
C GLY A 63 1.93 0.63 -16.11
N LEU A 64 2.09 1.44 -15.04
CA LEU A 64 3.42 1.82 -14.56
C LEU A 64 4.17 0.64 -13.95
N VAL A 65 3.50 -0.20 -13.14
CA VAL A 65 4.09 -1.41 -12.55
C VAL A 65 4.41 -2.44 -13.64
N ALA A 66 3.48 -2.68 -14.55
CA ALA A 66 3.68 -3.63 -15.66
C ALA A 66 4.84 -3.20 -16.57
N GLY A 67 4.97 -1.89 -16.86
CA GLY A 67 6.02 -1.36 -17.73
C GLY A 67 7.40 -1.27 -17.08
N SER A 68 7.47 -0.96 -15.77
CA SER A 68 8.76 -0.83 -15.07
C SER A 68 9.24 -2.14 -14.44
N GLY A 69 8.33 -3.09 -14.17
CA GLY A 69 8.64 -4.30 -13.43
C GLY A 69 8.97 -4.07 -11.94
N THR A 70 8.68 -2.87 -11.40
CA THR A 70 8.99 -2.51 -10.01
C THR A 70 7.86 -1.72 -9.37
N PHE A 71 7.71 -1.85 -8.05
CA PHE A 71 6.79 -1.03 -7.26
C PHE A 71 7.30 -0.85 -5.83
N GLY A 72 6.83 0.22 -5.19
CA GLY A 72 7.01 0.45 -3.76
C GLY A 72 5.73 0.16 -3.00
N ILE A 73 5.86 -0.41 -1.82
CA ILE A 73 4.78 -0.55 -0.82
C ILE A 73 5.14 0.36 0.35
N ASN A 74 4.27 1.29 0.67
CA ASN A 74 4.50 2.25 1.74
C ASN A 74 3.34 2.22 2.74
N PHE A 75 3.64 2.25 4.03
CA PHE A 75 2.66 2.38 5.10
C PHE A 75 2.87 3.70 5.83
N LEU A 76 1.83 4.52 5.87
CA LEU A 76 1.86 5.82 6.52
C LEU A 76 1.09 5.78 7.85
N PRO A 77 1.50 6.59 8.85
CA PRO A 77 0.82 6.66 10.13
C PRO A 77 -0.59 7.28 9.99
N ALA A 78 -1.41 7.08 10.99
CA ALA A 78 -2.81 7.54 11.02
C ALA A 78 -2.97 9.07 10.87
N SER A 79 -1.94 9.87 11.21
CA SER A 79 -1.90 11.30 10.95
C SER A 79 -2.02 11.65 9.47
N HIS A 80 -1.70 10.70 8.58
CA HIS A 80 -1.78 10.83 7.12
C HIS A 80 -3.06 10.22 6.51
N SER A 81 -4.11 9.95 7.29
CA SER A 81 -5.36 9.37 6.76
C SER A 81 -5.96 10.16 5.61
N LYS A 82 -5.86 11.51 5.63
CA LYS A 82 -6.36 12.37 4.55
C LYS A 82 -5.59 12.18 3.23
N PRO A 83 -4.25 12.28 3.17
CA PRO A 83 -3.52 11.95 1.95
C PRO A 83 -3.66 10.48 1.55
N ILE A 84 -3.72 9.52 2.49
CA ILE A 84 -4.01 8.11 2.18
C ILE A 84 -5.33 8.02 1.40
N GLN A 85 -6.43 8.59 1.92
CA GLN A 85 -7.71 8.60 1.21
C GLN A 85 -7.60 9.31 -0.15
N GLY A 86 -6.89 10.43 -0.22
CA GLY A 86 -6.66 11.17 -1.46
C GLY A 86 -6.03 10.32 -2.56
N THR A 87 -5.12 9.42 -2.20
CA THR A 87 -4.48 8.51 -3.19
C THR A 87 -5.44 7.49 -3.78
N GLY A 88 -6.53 7.17 -3.08
CA GLY A 88 -7.59 6.27 -3.55
C GLY A 88 -8.63 6.94 -4.44
N VAL A 89 -8.97 8.22 -4.17
CA VAL A 89 -10.05 8.94 -4.87
C VAL A 89 -9.57 9.77 -6.05
N LEU A 90 -8.33 10.27 -6.03
CA LEU A 90 -7.77 11.02 -7.16
C LEU A 90 -7.18 10.05 -8.18
N SER A 91 -7.62 10.15 -9.42
CA SER A 91 -7.03 9.42 -10.54
C SER A 91 -5.90 10.23 -11.18
N LEU A 92 -4.77 9.58 -11.50
CA LEU A 92 -3.71 10.22 -12.29
C LEU A 92 -4.19 10.58 -13.69
N HIS A 93 -5.16 9.83 -14.24
CA HIS A 93 -5.73 10.10 -15.56
C HIS A 93 -6.41 11.47 -15.62
N ASP A 94 -7.02 11.91 -14.51
CA ASP A 94 -7.80 13.15 -14.42
C ASP A 94 -6.94 14.37 -14.05
N LEU A 95 -5.66 14.19 -13.72
CA LEU A 95 -4.79 15.28 -13.33
C LEU A 95 -4.05 15.88 -14.54
N PRO A 96 -4.24 17.18 -14.84
CA PRO A 96 -3.61 17.81 -16.01
C PRO A 96 -2.08 17.73 -16.02
N GLN A 97 -1.45 17.86 -14.84
CA GLN A 97 0.01 17.85 -14.69
C GLN A 97 0.57 16.44 -14.38
N LYS A 98 -0.30 15.41 -14.28
CA LYS A 98 0.12 14.04 -13.94
C LYS A 98 0.99 13.93 -12.67
N ASP A 99 0.86 14.87 -11.75
CA ASP A 99 1.62 14.91 -10.48
C ASP A 99 0.70 14.80 -9.27
N LYS A 100 0.34 13.56 -8.96
CA LYS A 100 -0.53 13.23 -7.83
C LYS A 100 0.17 13.36 -6.47
N LEU A 101 1.46 13.10 -6.42
CA LEU A 101 2.24 13.20 -5.18
C LEU A 101 2.24 14.66 -4.69
N THR A 102 2.66 15.58 -5.52
CA THR A 102 2.66 17.02 -5.16
C THR A 102 1.26 17.51 -4.80
N ARG A 103 0.22 17.08 -5.54
CA ARG A 103 -1.17 17.46 -5.25
C ARG A 103 -1.63 17.04 -3.86
N LEU A 104 -1.09 15.94 -3.32
CA LEU A 104 -1.43 15.40 -2.00
C LEU A 104 -0.41 15.78 -0.91
N GLY A 105 0.61 16.57 -1.23
CA GLY A 105 1.68 16.93 -0.31
C GLY A 105 2.59 15.77 0.06
N LEU A 106 2.62 14.71 -0.77
CA LEU A 106 3.48 13.56 -0.56
C LEU A 106 4.83 13.76 -1.25
N GLN A 107 5.90 13.41 -0.56
CA GLN A 107 7.27 13.47 -1.07
C GLN A 107 7.90 12.08 -1.06
N THR A 108 8.85 11.86 -1.97
CA THR A 108 9.65 10.64 -1.99
C THR A 108 11.08 10.93 -1.54
N LEU A 109 11.77 9.91 -1.03
CA LEU A 109 13.19 10.03 -0.69
C LEU A 109 14.03 10.17 -1.98
N LEU A 110 15.11 10.95 -1.92
CA LEU A 110 15.99 11.18 -3.07
C LEU A 110 16.74 9.91 -3.50
N ASP A 111 17.18 9.11 -2.51
CA ASP A 111 17.92 7.87 -2.71
C ASP A 111 17.01 6.64 -2.87
N ALA A 112 15.70 6.80 -2.67
CA ALA A 112 14.69 5.76 -2.83
C ALA A 112 13.40 6.35 -3.44
N PRO A 113 13.33 6.57 -4.75
CA PRO A 113 12.27 7.34 -5.40
C PRO A 113 10.87 6.71 -5.33
N LEU A 114 10.75 5.46 -4.87
CA LEU A 114 9.47 4.79 -4.59
C LEU A 114 9.11 4.79 -3.09
N ALA A 115 10.01 5.22 -2.21
CA ALA A 115 9.74 5.36 -0.78
C ALA A 115 9.15 6.74 -0.49
N LEU A 116 7.98 6.78 0.14
CA LEU A 116 7.40 8.03 0.66
C LEU A 116 8.15 8.46 1.92
N ALA A 117 8.46 9.77 2.02
CA ALA A 117 9.27 10.31 3.11
C ALA A 117 8.63 10.10 4.49
N ASP A 118 7.29 10.12 4.55
CA ASP A 118 6.53 9.96 5.80
C ASP A 118 6.12 8.50 6.07
N ALA A 119 6.64 7.53 5.30
CA ALA A 119 6.33 6.12 5.52
C ALA A 119 7.06 5.58 6.75
N TYR A 120 6.32 4.94 7.67
CA TYR A 120 6.93 4.22 8.76
C TYR A 120 7.49 2.86 8.34
N LEU A 121 7.03 2.32 7.20
CA LEU A 121 7.50 1.06 6.62
C LEU A 121 7.42 1.13 5.10
N TYR A 122 8.48 0.72 4.44
CA TYR A 122 8.60 0.71 2.99
C TYR A 122 9.24 -0.60 2.50
N TYR A 123 8.70 -1.12 1.41
CA TYR A 123 9.27 -2.23 0.64
C TYR A 123 9.50 -1.81 -0.80
N ARG A 124 10.68 -2.07 -1.35
CA ARG A 124 10.92 -2.04 -2.79
C ARG A 124 10.78 -3.44 -3.35
N CYS A 125 9.86 -3.60 -4.28
CA CYS A 125 9.53 -4.89 -4.87
C CYS A 125 9.87 -4.92 -6.37
N ARG A 126 10.45 -6.05 -6.80
CA ARG A 126 10.61 -6.39 -8.21
C ARG A 126 9.54 -7.40 -8.59
N VAL A 127 8.75 -7.12 -9.63
CA VAL A 127 7.73 -8.04 -10.12
C VAL A 127 8.39 -9.33 -10.62
N VAL A 128 7.99 -10.46 -10.09
CA VAL A 128 8.43 -11.80 -10.50
C VAL A 128 7.32 -12.58 -11.19
N GLN A 129 6.06 -12.22 -10.90
CA GLN A 129 4.89 -12.83 -11.52
C GLN A 129 3.72 -11.85 -11.53
N THR A 130 2.90 -11.93 -12.57
CA THR A 130 1.60 -11.25 -12.64
C THR A 130 0.53 -12.30 -12.90
N VAL A 131 -0.48 -12.36 -12.02
CA VAL A 131 -1.56 -13.34 -12.09
C VAL A 131 -2.89 -12.62 -12.31
N PRO A 132 -3.59 -12.87 -13.44
CA PRO A 132 -4.92 -12.33 -13.66
C PRO A 132 -5.92 -12.89 -12.63
N THR A 133 -6.69 -11.98 -11.98
CA THR A 133 -7.69 -12.33 -10.95
C THR A 133 -8.99 -11.54 -11.18
N GLY A 134 -9.73 -11.89 -12.21
CA GLY A 134 -10.96 -11.15 -12.57
C GLY A 134 -10.65 -9.79 -13.18
N ASP A 135 -11.12 -8.71 -12.56
CA ASP A 135 -10.92 -7.30 -12.98
C ASP A 135 -9.60 -6.69 -12.48
N HIS A 136 -8.87 -7.42 -11.62
CA HIS A 136 -7.55 -7.05 -11.11
C HIS A 136 -6.48 -8.02 -11.60
N ASP A 137 -5.23 -7.57 -11.55
CA ASP A 137 -4.08 -8.43 -11.63
C ASP A 137 -3.35 -8.43 -10.28
N LEU A 138 -2.97 -9.63 -9.79
CA LEU A 138 -2.09 -9.78 -8.64
C LEU A 138 -0.64 -9.64 -9.13
N PHE A 139 0.02 -8.56 -8.74
CA PHE A 139 1.45 -8.40 -8.91
C PHE A 139 2.17 -9.04 -7.72
N VAL A 140 2.94 -10.09 -8.01
CA VAL A 140 3.80 -10.76 -7.03
C VAL A 140 5.19 -10.17 -7.15
N GLY A 141 5.66 -9.53 -6.10
CA GLY A 141 6.98 -8.88 -6.05
C GLY A 141 7.92 -9.55 -5.07
N GLU A 142 9.15 -9.81 -5.50
CA GLU A 142 10.26 -10.11 -4.59
C GLU A 142 10.66 -8.83 -3.87
N VAL A 143 10.73 -8.87 -2.53
CA VAL A 143 11.14 -7.72 -1.71
C VAL A 143 12.65 -7.61 -1.73
N LEU A 144 13.17 -6.57 -2.38
CA LEU A 144 14.60 -6.32 -2.55
C LEU A 144 15.17 -5.39 -1.48
N GLU A 145 14.34 -4.58 -0.85
CA GLU A 145 14.73 -3.60 0.14
C GLU A 145 13.58 -3.36 1.12
N VAL A 146 13.92 -3.21 2.39
CA VAL A 146 13.01 -2.84 3.46
C VAL A 146 13.60 -1.62 4.18
N ARG A 147 12.80 -0.58 4.35
CA ARG A 147 13.12 0.56 5.23
C ARG A 147 12.03 0.74 6.27
N HIS A 148 12.39 1.13 7.46
CA HIS A 148 11.43 1.48 8.50
C HIS A 148 11.91 2.72 9.27
N ASP A 149 10.97 3.46 9.82
CA ASP A 149 11.26 4.53 10.76
C ASP A 149 11.32 3.94 12.18
N PRO A 150 12.46 3.97 12.86
CA PRO A 150 12.62 3.39 14.19
C PRO A 150 11.72 4.06 15.25
N ALA A 151 11.24 5.29 15.02
CA ALA A 151 10.33 5.96 15.94
C ALA A 151 8.96 5.26 16.06
N PHE A 152 8.62 4.39 15.12
CA PHE A 152 7.35 3.64 15.10
C PHE A 152 7.49 2.19 15.57
N TYR A 153 8.66 1.77 16.08
CA TYR A 153 8.90 0.38 16.49
C TYR A 153 9.66 0.32 17.82
N ASP A 154 9.32 -0.66 18.65
CA ASP A 154 10.10 -0.97 19.88
C ASP A 154 11.32 -1.86 19.56
N ASP A 155 12.13 -2.14 20.59
CA ASP A 155 13.35 -2.97 20.48
C ASP A 155 13.05 -4.40 19.99
N ARG A 156 11.83 -4.88 20.11
CA ARG A 156 11.37 -6.17 19.60
C ARG A 156 10.79 -6.09 18.20
N ARG A 157 10.87 -4.92 17.54
CA ARG A 157 10.31 -4.60 16.22
C ARG A 157 8.79 -4.69 16.17
N LEU A 158 8.12 -4.43 17.28
CA LEU A 158 6.67 -4.33 17.31
C LEU A 158 6.27 -2.88 17.03
N PHE A 159 5.29 -2.71 16.17
CA PHE A 159 4.76 -1.40 15.82
C PHE A 159 4.12 -0.74 17.04
N THR A 160 4.53 0.47 17.35
CA THR A 160 4.08 1.26 18.52
C THR A 160 3.35 2.54 18.13
N GLY A 161 3.28 2.85 16.84
CA GLY A 161 2.60 4.02 16.32
C GLY A 161 1.09 3.86 16.22
N GLU A 162 0.43 4.89 15.70
CA GLU A 162 -1.00 4.81 15.33
C GLU A 162 -1.13 4.46 13.84
N ALA A 163 -1.77 3.33 13.54
CA ALA A 163 -2.11 2.95 12.18
C ALA A 163 -3.51 3.46 11.80
N ALA A 164 -3.69 3.82 10.54
CA ALA A 164 -5.01 4.05 9.95
C ALA A 164 -5.60 2.72 9.48
N VAL A 165 -6.73 2.33 10.05
CA VAL A 165 -7.48 1.15 9.62
C VAL A 165 -8.68 1.60 8.79
N TYR A 166 -8.75 1.18 7.56
CA TYR A 166 -9.84 1.48 6.64
C TYR A 166 -11.06 0.61 6.93
N LEU A 167 -12.22 1.23 7.08
CA LEU A 167 -13.48 0.57 7.37
C LEU A 167 -14.39 0.42 6.15
N GLY A 168 -13.99 0.99 5.01
CA GLY A 168 -14.82 1.14 3.82
C GLY A 168 -15.42 2.54 3.69
N ARG A 169 -15.91 2.88 2.50
CA ARG A 169 -16.63 4.14 2.19
C ARG A 169 -15.94 5.40 2.72
N SER A 170 -14.63 5.51 2.50
CA SER A 170 -13.80 6.66 2.93
C SER A 170 -13.72 6.86 4.45
N SER A 171 -14.02 5.84 5.23
CA SER A 171 -14.01 5.90 6.69
C SER A 171 -12.78 5.17 7.26
N TYR A 172 -12.16 5.78 8.26
CA TYR A 172 -10.98 5.25 8.93
C TYR A 172 -11.17 5.29 10.44
N VAL A 173 -10.58 4.33 11.14
CA VAL A 173 -10.34 4.36 12.57
C VAL A 173 -8.83 4.33 12.82
N LYS A 174 -8.40 5.03 13.86
CA LYS A 174 -7.01 4.98 14.31
C LYS A 174 -6.88 3.87 15.34
N THR A 175 -5.78 3.11 15.28
CA THR A 175 -5.46 2.19 16.37
C THR A 175 -5.11 3.02 17.60
N THR A 176 -5.85 2.83 18.69
CA THR A 176 -5.56 3.45 19.98
C THR A 176 -4.71 2.50 20.83
N GLN A 177 -4.01 3.05 21.83
CA GLN A 177 -3.21 2.25 22.76
C GLN A 177 -4.11 1.35 23.63
N GLY A 178 -4.19 0.11 23.27
CA GLY A 178 -4.78 -0.99 24.04
C GLY A 178 -4.10 -2.23 23.52
N ARG A 179 -2.91 -2.55 24.07
CA ARG A 179 -2.14 -3.70 23.61
C ARG A 179 -2.43 -4.88 24.50
N GLU A 180 -3.06 -5.90 23.96
CA GLU A 180 -3.18 -7.19 24.59
C GLU A 180 -2.05 -8.10 24.06
N VAL A 181 -1.39 -8.81 24.96
CA VAL A 181 -0.32 -9.75 24.65
C VAL A 181 -0.75 -11.13 25.09
N TYR A 182 -0.85 -12.05 24.15
CA TYR A 182 -1.15 -13.44 24.40
C TYR A 182 0.11 -14.27 24.21
N LEU A 183 0.63 -14.84 25.28
CA LEU A 183 1.77 -15.75 25.25
C LEU A 183 1.29 -17.19 25.04
N PRO A 184 2.13 -18.13 24.52
CA PRO A 184 1.72 -19.52 24.33
C PRO A 184 1.04 -20.14 25.55
N GLU A 185 1.56 -19.89 26.75
CA GLU A 185 1.01 -20.35 28.02
C GLU A 185 -0.35 -19.73 28.38
N SER A 186 -0.83 -18.74 27.63
CA SER A 186 -2.19 -18.20 27.83
C SER A 186 -3.28 -19.09 27.25
N PHE A 187 -2.93 -20.17 26.58
CA PHE A 187 -3.84 -21.09 25.91
C PHE A 187 -3.81 -22.52 26.51
N ASP A 188 -3.04 -22.71 27.62
CA ASP A 188 -2.97 -23.96 28.40
C ASP A 188 -4.15 -24.06 29.45
#